data_45b68f5f2160877773ca016493d57e95
#
_entry.id   45b68f5f2160877773ca016493d57e95
#
_cell.length_a   1.000
_cell.length_b   1.000
_cell.length_c   1.000
_cell.angle_alpha   90.00
_cell.angle_beta   90.00
_cell.angle_gamma   90.00
#
_symmetry.space_group_name_H-M   'P 1'
#
loop_
_entity.id
_entity.type
_entity.pdbx_description
1 polymer ?
#
loop_
_entity_poly.entity_id
_entity_poly.type
_entity_poly.pdbx_seq_one_letter_code
_entity_poly.pdbx_strand_id
1 'polypeptide(L)'
;MAAPAVAATSVSQLLRALVLATGLCACAVHAQEIPPPAYQLAAQQAGIPSTVLYAVALQESGVRRNGRIVPWPWSLNVAGQSRRFATRADACSGLQQAMRTTPHTRIDAGLVQINLGYHKHRFTSACDLLDPYRNLAIAAEILNEQHTSGEDWLLAIGRYHRPAGGEPAARYRRSVSRHLARVQGAHPNAAVLAARQETSP
;
A
#
# COMPACT_ATOMS: atom_id res chain seq x y z
N MET A 1 21.51 -71.04 40.39
CA MET A 1 22.15 -70.32 39.27
C MET A 1 21.04 -69.85 38.34
N ALA A 2 20.64 -68.56 38.37
CA ALA A 2 19.57 -68.01 37.57
C ALA A 2 20.22 -67.10 36.48
N ALA A 3 19.90 -67.37 35.22
CA ALA A 3 20.36 -66.59 34.06
C ALA A 3 19.53 -65.31 33.93
N PRO A 4 20.12 -64.20 33.50
CA PRO A 4 19.34 -62.95 33.29
C PRO A 4 18.63 -63.01 31.94
N ALA A 5 17.35 -62.57 31.93
CA ALA A 5 16.54 -62.38 30.75
C ALA A 5 16.96 -61.07 30.05
N VAL A 6 17.37 -61.16 28.77
CA VAL A 6 17.63 -60.02 27.90
C VAL A 6 16.30 -59.53 27.30
N ALA A 7 15.87 -58.35 27.63
CA ALA A 7 14.69 -57.72 27.04
C ALA A 7 14.97 -57.26 25.60
N ALA A 8 14.35 -57.89 24.64
CA ALA A 8 14.38 -57.49 23.23
C ALA A 8 13.51 -56.27 23.01
N THR A 9 14.10 -55.12 22.90
CA THR A 9 13.42 -53.90 22.47
C THR A 9 13.07 -54.00 20.96
N SER A 10 11.77 -53.99 20.69
CA SER A 10 11.22 -54.19 19.34
C SER A 10 11.57 -53.00 18.44
N VAL A 11 12.15 -53.29 17.30
CA VAL A 11 12.49 -52.34 16.20
C VAL A 11 11.30 -51.46 15.75
N SER A 12 10.08 -51.91 15.98
CA SER A 12 8.86 -51.18 15.67
C SER A 12 8.62 -49.95 16.52
N GLN A 13 9.21 -49.81 17.71
CA GLN A 13 9.08 -48.61 18.54
C GLN A 13 10.00 -47.47 18.10
N LEU A 14 11.14 -47.78 17.46
CA LEU A 14 12.07 -46.79 16.93
C LEU A 14 11.58 -46.18 15.61
N LEU A 15 10.81 -46.92 14.80
CA LEU A 15 10.19 -46.36 13.57
C LEU A 15 9.01 -45.40 13.82
N ARG A 16 8.31 -45.55 14.95
CA ARG A 16 7.19 -44.66 15.31
C ARG A 16 7.63 -43.30 15.85
N ALA A 17 8.84 -43.19 16.38
CA ALA A 17 9.40 -41.91 16.86
C ALA A 17 9.97 -41.03 15.75
N LEU A 18 10.27 -41.60 14.57
CA LEU A 18 10.86 -40.83 13.44
C LEU A 18 9.81 -40.16 12.53
N VAL A 19 8.53 -40.51 12.62
CA VAL A 19 7.46 -39.98 11.75
C VAL A 19 6.78 -38.72 12.33
N LEU A 20 7.04 -38.35 13.59
CA LEU A 20 6.42 -37.20 14.26
C LEU A 20 7.23 -35.90 14.18
N ALA A 21 8.39 -35.88 13.52
CA ALA A 21 9.28 -34.70 13.44
C ALA A 21 9.26 -34.00 12.07
N THR A 22 8.38 -34.38 11.14
CA THR A 22 8.09 -33.54 9.98
C THR A 22 7.13 -32.40 10.41
N GLY A 23 7.68 -31.44 11.15
CA GLY A 23 6.98 -30.19 11.43
C GLY A 23 6.54 -29.58 10.09
N LEU A 24 5.24 -29.55 9.84
CA LEU A 24 4.66 -28.71 8.78
C LEU A 24 5.09 -27.26 9.08
N CYS A 25 6.18 -26.84 8.46
CA CYS A 25 6.47 -25.42 8.30
C CYS A 25 5.37 -24.87 7.39
N ALA A 26 4.23 -24.52 7.99
CA ALA A 26 3.16 -23.81 7.30
C ALA A 26 3.73 -22.43 6.97
N CYS A 27 4.37 -22.33 5.79
CA CYS A 27 4.65 -21.02 5.19
C CYS A 27 3.30 -20.32 5.07
N ALA A 28 3.06 -19.33 5.92
CA ALA A 28 1.91 -18.46 5.80
C ALA A 28 2.05 -17.72 4.45
N VAL A 29 1.48 -18.30 3.41
CA VAL A 29 1.34 -17.62 2.12
C VAL A 29 0.38 -16.45 2.37
N HIS A 30 0.93 -15.26 2.51
CA HIS A 30 0.12 -14.05 2.54
C HIS A 30 -0.50 -13.89 1.14
N ALA A 31 -1.81 -14.07 1.05
CA ALA A 31 -2.53 -13.87 -0.20
C ALA A 31 -2.34 -12.41 -0.67
N GLN A 32 -2.03 -12.26 -1.95
CA GLN A 32 -1.99 -10.97 -2.61
C GLN A 32 -3.32 -10.23 -2.40
N GLU A 33 -3.25 -8.97 -1.99
CA GLU A 33 -4.44 -8.12 -1.85
C GLU A 33 -4.80 -7.54 -3.22
N ILE A 34 -5.94 -7.98 -3.78
CA ILE A 34 -6.41 -7.47 -5.07
C ILE A 34 -6.95 -6.05 -4.86
N PRO A 35 -6.40 -5.03 -5.58
CA PRO A 35 -6.95 -3.68 -5.54
C PRO A 35 -8.44 -3.66 -5.92
N PRO A 36 -9.29 -2.87 -5.24
CA PRO A 36 -10.71 -2.75 -5.59
C PRO A 36 -10.94 -2.35 -7.06
N PRO A 37 -12.09 -2.72 -7.69
CA PRO A 37 -12.34 -2.50 -9.11
C PRO A 37 -12.14 -1.06 -9.60
N ALA A 38 -12.47 -0.05 -8.78
CA ALA A 38 -12.27 1.36 -9.14
C ALA A 38 -10.78 1.70 -9.37
N TYR A 39 -9.86 1.11 -8.59
CA TYR A 39 -8.41 1.29 -8.78
C TYR A 39 -7.92 0.57 -10.03
N GLN A 40 -8.44 -0.63 -10.29
CA GLN A 40 -8.09 -1.39 -11.50
C GLN A 40 -8.51 -0.63 -12.75
N LEU A 41 -9.73 -0.09 -12.79
CA LEU A 41 -10.24 0.69 -13.91
C LEU A 41 -9.42 1.94 -14.18
N ALA A 42 -9.18 2.76 -13.15
CA ALA A 42 -8.41 3.99 -13.29
C ALA A 42 -6.96 3.70 -13.73
N ALA A 43 -6.34 2.69 -13.16
CA ALA A 43 -4.98 2.27 -13.51
C ALA A 43 -4.89 1.75 -14.94
N GLN A 44 -5.85 0.93 -15.39
CA GLN A 44 -5.92 0.43 -16.75
C GLN A 44 -6.05 1.58 -17.77
N GLN A 45 -6.91 2.55 -17.50
CA GLN A 45 -7.12 3.70 -18.37
C GLN A 45 -5.86 4.56 -18.53
N ALA A 46 -5.08 4.69 -17.46
CA ALA A 46 -3.84 5.45 -17.45
C ALA A 46 -2.58 4.63 -17.80
N GLY A 47 -2.70 3.31 -18.02
CA GLY A 47 -1.56 2.45 -18.36
C GLY A 47 -0.57 2.22 -17.21
N ILE A 48 -1.02 2.23 -15.95
CA ILE A 48 -0.19 2.02 -14.77
C ILE A 48 -0.58 0.75 -14.00
N PRO A 49 0.29 0.17 -13.15
CA PRO A 49 -0.08 -0.95 -12.29
C PRO A 49 -1.11 -0.53 -11.22
N SER A 50 -2.22 -1.25 -11.12
CA SER A 50 -3.27 -0.96 -10.12
C SER A 50 -2.77 -1.10 -8.67
N THR A 51 -1.79 -1.97 -8.43
CA THR A 51 -1.13 -2.12 -7.13
C THR A 51 -0.38 -0.86 -6.70
N VAL A 52 0.24 -0.15 -7.66
CA VAL A 52 0.91 1.15 -7.44
C VAL A 52 -0.11 2.20 -7.01
N LEU A 53 -1.18 2.39 -7.78
CA LEU A 53 -2.23 3.36 -7.45
C LEU A 53 -2.86 3.09 -6.08
N TYR A 54 -3.13 1.82 -5.78
CA TYR A 54 -3.72 1.42 -4.51
C TYR A 54 -2.75 1.63 -3.34
N ALA A 55 -1.47 1.31 -3.49
CA ALA A 55 -0.45 1.54 -2.46
C ALA A 55 -0.28 3.03 -2.13
N VAL A 56 -0.33 3.90 -3.15
CA VAL A 56 -0.33 5.36 -2.95
C VAL A 56 -1.58 5.80 -2.18
N ALA A 57 -2.77 5.34 -2.55
CA ALA A 57 -4.00 5.69 -1.84
C ALA A 57 -4.00 5.23 -0.36
N LEU A 58 -3.42 4.05 -0.08
CA LEU A 58 -3.24 3.56 1.30
C LEU A 58 -2.34 4.49 2.12
N GLN A 59 -1.31 5.06 1.51
CA GLN A 59 -0.40 6.02 2.14
C GLN A 59 -1.10 7.36 2.39
N GLU A 60 -1.85 7.86 1.41
CA GLU A 60 -2.42 9.21 1.40
C GLU A 60 -3.63 9.37 2.32
N SER A 61 -4.56 8.43 2.28
CA SER A 61 -5.82 8.54 3.00
C SER A 61 -6.16 7.34 3.88
N GLY A 62 -5.23 6.42 4.08
CA GLY A 62 -5.45 5.18 4.81
C GLY A 62 -5.99 5.37 6.22
N VAL A 63 -7.05 4.64 6.54
CA VAL A 63 -7.63 4.54 7.89
C VAL A 63 -7.69 3.08 8.33
N ARG A 64 -7.54 2.84 9.62
CA ARG A 64 -7.71 1.49 10.17
C ARG A 64 -9.20 1.19 10.37
N ARG A 65 -9.70 0.16 9.67
CA ARG A 65 -11.06 -0.38 9.81
C ARG A 65 -11.02 -1.90 9.89
N ASN A 66 -11.65 -2.49 10.89
CA ASN A 66 -11.72 -3.93 11.08
C ASN A 66 -10.35 -4.64 10.97
N GLY A 67 -9.32 -4.07 11.61
CA GLY A 67 -7.96 -4.60 11.58
C GLY A 67 -7.15 -4.32 10.31
N ARG A 68 -7.75 -3.76 9.26
CA ARG A 68 -7.10 -3.44 7.98
C ARG A 68 -6.93 -1.94 7.77
N ILE A 69 -5.93 -1.55 6.97
CA ILE A 69 -5.82 -0.18 6.47
C ILE A 69 -6.53 -0.13 5.12
N VAL A 70 -7.47 0.82 4.98
CA VAL A 70 -8.22 1.07 3.74
C VAL A 70 -8.20 2.56 3.42
N PRO A 71 -8.12 2.99 2.14
CA PRO A 71 -8.20 4.39 1.78
C PRO A 71 -9.58 4.97 2.09
N TRP A 72 -9.61 6.24 2.54
CA TRP A 72 -10.86 6.93 2.88
C TRP A 72 -11.16 8.04 1.87
N PRO A 73 -12.28 7.96 1.12
CA PRO A 73 -12.53 8.86 -0.01
C PRO A 73 -12.77 10.32 0.38
N TRP A 74 -13.33 10.55 1.55
CA TRP A 74 -13.71 11.89 2.01
C TRP A 74 -12.70 12.42 3.02
N SER A 75 -11.45 12.43 2.58
CA SER A 75 -10.29 12.95 3.32
C SER A 75 -9.85 14.28 2.74
N LEU A 76 -9.50 15.21 3.63
CA LEU A 76 -8.83 16.46 3.31
C LEU A 76 -7.55 16.58 4.12
N ASN A 77 -6.52 17.18 3.54
CA ASN A 77 -5.41 17.76 4.26
C ASN A 77 -5.44 19.27 4.07
N VAL A 78 -5.59 20.01 5.16
CA VAL A 78 -5.66 21.47 5.15
C VAL A 78 -4.48 22.01 5.94
N ALA A 79 -3.49 22.56 5.26
CA ALA A 79 -2.27 23.11 5.86
C ALA A 79 -1.54 22.12 6.79
N GLY A 80 -1.51 20.82 6.42
CA GLY A 80 -0.88 19.74 7.20
C GLY A 80 -1.82 19.07 8.21
N GLN A 81 -3.06 19.54 8.36
CA GLN A 81 -4.05 18.93 9.25
C GLN A 81 -4.97 17.99 8.47
N SER A 82 -4.92 16.71 8.79
CA SER A 82 -5.81 15.70 8.21
C SER A 82 -7.21 15.80 8.80
N ARG A 83 -8.22 15.85 7.92
CA ARG A 83 -9.65 15.85 8.27
C ARG A 83 -10.35 14.73 7.51
N ARG A 84 -11.26 14.02 8.18
CA ARG A 84 -12.04 12.92 7.60
C ARG A 84 -13.50 13.14 7.88
N PHE A 85 -14.33 12.91 6.86
CA PHE A 85 -15.76 13.14 6.93
C PHE A 85 -16.53 11.83 6.72
N ALA A 86 -17.75 11.78 7.22
CA ALA A 86 -18.60 10.60 7.06
C ALA A 86 -19.24 10.53 5.67
N THR A 87 -19.49 11.69 5.04
CA THR A 87 -20.15 11.79 3.74
C THR A 87 -19.38 12.70 2.78
N ARG A 88 -19.65 12.52 1.48
CA ARG A 88 -19.11 13.41 0.42
C ARG A 88 -19.61 14.85 0.60
N ALA A 89 -20.87 15.03 1.01
CA ALA A 89 -21.47 16.34 1.20
C ALA A 89 -20.76 17.13 2.32
N ASP A 90 -20.52 16.49 3.46
CA ASP A 90 -19.80 17.11 4.57
C ASP A 90 -18.37 17.46 4.17
N ALA A 91 -17.69 16.55 3.47
CA ALA A 91 -16.35 16.80 2.97
C ALA A 91 -16.30 17.98 1.97
N CYS A 92 -17.29 18.09 1.08
CA CYS A 92 -17.39 19.21 0.13
C CYS A 92 -17.62 20.53 0.89
N SER A 93 -18.50 20.55 1.86
CA SER A 93 -18.74 21.74 2.70
C SER A 93 -17.47 22.13 3.46
N GLY A 94 -16.76 21.16 4.04
CA GLY A 94 -15.47 21.38 4.73
C GLY A 94 -14.37 21.88 3.78
N LEU A 95 -14.35 21.37 2.53
CA LEU A 95 -13.41 21.82 1.50
C LEU A 95 -13.69 23.28 1.09
N GLN A 96 -14.94 23.61 0.82
CA GLN A 96 -15.34 24.98 0.47
C GLN A 96 -15.01 25.98 1.60
N GLN A 97 -15.21 25.58 2.85
CA GLN A 97 -14.82 26.40 3.99
C GLN A 97 -13.31 26.60 4.06
N ALA A 98 -12.52 25.53 3.88
CA ALA A 98 -11.06 25.59 3.88
C ALA A 98 -10.51 26.52 2.79
N MET A 99 -11.09 26.49 1.59
CA MET A 99 -10.70 27.34 0.46
C MET A 99 -10.87 28.84 0.71
N ARG A 100 -11.71 29.26 1.67
CA ARG A 100 -11.90 30.67 2.03
C ARG A 100 -10.75 31.25 2.82
N THR A 101 -9.99 30.39 3.56
CA THR A 101 -9.01 30.83 4.55
C THR A 101 -7.62 30.24 4.32
N THR A 102 -7.49 29.28 3.43
CA THR A 102 -6.23 28.55 3.20
C THR A 102 -5.87 28.60 1.72
N PRO A 103 -4.63 28.94 1.35
CA PRO A 103 -4.17 28.87 -0.03
C PRO A 103 -4.38 27.47 -0.62
N HIS A 104 -4.88 27.41 -1.85
CA HIS A 104 -5.22 26.13 -2.52
C HIS A 104 -4.01 25.18 -2.64
N THR A 105 -2.79 25.71 -2.72
CA THR A 105 -1.55 24.92 -2.73
C THR A 105 -1.24 24.22 -1.39
N ARG A 106 -2.02 24.49 -0.35
CA ARG A 106 -1.94 23.87 0.96
C ARG A 106 -3.19 23.02 1.30
N ILE A 107 -3.98 22.68 0.29
CA ILE A 107 -5.18 21.85 0.45
C ILE A 107 -5.07 20.67 -0.50
N ASP A 108 -5.18 19.45 0.06
CA ASP A 108 -5.24 18.19 -0.68
C ASP A 108 -6.57 17.50 -0.40
N ALA A 109 -7.14 16.81 -1.40
CA ALA A 109 -8.46 16.21 -1.29
C ALA A 109 -8.55 14.80 -1.90
N GLY A 110 -9.38 13.98 -1.27
CA GLY A 110 -9.81 12.68 -1.78
C GLY A 110 -8.89 11.52 -1.41
N LEU A 111 -9.10 10.38 -2.07
CA LEU A 111 -8.40 9.11 -1.85
C LEU A 111 -6.88 9.23 -1.97
N VAL A 112 -6.40 9.99 -2.95
CA VAL A 112 -5.00 10.09 -3.31
C VAL A 112 -4.47 11.52 -3.09
N GLN A 113 -5.18 12.30 -2.29
CA GLN A 113 -4.80 13.65 -1.81
C GLN A 113 -4.29 14.56 -2.93
N ILE A 114 -5.16 14.76 -3.95
CA ILE A 114 -4.86 15.67 -5.06
C ILE A 114 -4.80 17.11 -4.55
N ASN A 115 -3.69 17.79 -4.82
CA ASN A 115 -3.49 19.18 -4.40
C ASN A 115 -4.32 20.14 -5.28
N LEU A 116 -5.11 21.00 -4.63
CA LEU A 116 -6.02 21.91 -5.31
C LEU A 116 -5.31 22.98 -6.13
N GLY A 117 -4.17 23.45 -5.69
CA GLY A 117 -3.45 24.53 -6.36
C GLY A 117 -2.65 24.04 -7.56
N TYR A 118 -1.88 22.98 -7.38
CA TYR A 118 -1.00 22.46 -8.42
C TYR A 118 -1.75 21.77 -9.56
N HIS A 119 -2.90 21.16 -9.26
CA HIS A 119 -3.70 20.38 -10.22
C HIS A 119 -5.04 21.01 -10.61
N LYS A 120 -5.18 22.33 -10.41
CA LYS A 120 -6.43 23.08 -10.67
C LYS A 120 -6.97 22.92 -12.09
N HIS A 121 -6.12 22.62 -13.06
CA HIS A 121 -6.48 22.44 -14.47
C HIS A 121 -7.13 21.08 -14.76
N ARG A 122 -7.15 20.12 -13.79
CA ARG A 122 -7.66 18.76 -13.99
C ARG A 122 -9.09 18.56 -13.51
N PHE A 123 -9.70 19.56 -12.88
CA PHE A 123 -11.08 19.49 -12.39
C PHE A 123 -11.79 20.83 -12.57
N THR A 124 -13.11 20.78 -12.70
CA THR A 124 -13.96 21.97 -12.85
C THR A 124 -14.39 22.51 -11.49
N SER A 125 -14.76 21.61 -10.57
CA SER A 125 -15.11 21.94 -9.19
C SER A 125 -14.18 21.22 -8.23
N ALA A 126 -13.74 21.91 -7.17
CA ALA A 126 -12.91 21.27 -6.13
C ALA A 126 -13.62 20.05 -5.50
N CYS A 127 -14.94 20.07 -5.40
CA CYS A 127 -15.72 18.94 -4.89
C CYS A 127 -15.73 17.71 -5.82
N ASP A 128 -15.27 17.84 -7.08
CA ASP A 128 -15.08 16.70 -7.98
C ASP A 128 -13.97 15.76 -7.46
N LEU A 129 -12.99 16.31 -6.73
CA LEU A 129 -11.92 15.54 -6.11
C LEU A 129 -12.41 14.63 -4.96
N LEU A 130 -13.64 14.80 -4.50
CA LEU A 130 -14.28 13.95 -3.50
C LEU A 130 -15.13 12.83 -4.12
N ASP A 131 -15.19 12.78 -5.45
CA ASP A 131 -15.66 11.62 -6.19
C ASP A 131 -14.51 10.60 -6.31
N PRO A 132 -14.69 9.36 -5.81
CA PRO A 132 -13.61 8.37 -5.81
C PRO A 132 -13.07 8.06 -7.21
N TYR A 133 -13.93 7.92 -8.21
CA TYR A 133 -13.52 7.58 -9.57
C TYR A 133 -12.73 8.71 -10.21
N ARG A 134 -13.21 9.95 -10.06
CA ARG A 134 -12.54 11.14 -10.58
C ARG A 134 -11.18 11.36 -9.92
N ASN A 135 -11.12 11.19 -8.60
CA ASN A 135 -9.88 11.34 -7.84
C ASN A 135 -8.83 10.31 -8.27
N LEU A 136 -9.24 9.04 -8.42
CA LEU A 136 -8.34 7.95 -8.87
C LEU A 136 -7.88 8.15 -10.31
N ALA A 137 -8.74 8.60 -11.22
CA ALA A 137 -8.36 8.87 -12.61
C ALA A 137 -7.28 9.95 -12.69
N ILE A 138 -7.48 11.08 -12.01
CA ILE A 138 -6.49 12.17 -11.96
C ILE A 138 -5.16 11.69 -11.36
N ALA A 139 -5.20 10.92 -10.27
CA ALA A 139 -4.00 10.41 -9.64
C ALA A 139 -3.22 9.43 -10.53
N ALA A 140 -3.94 8.57 -11.26
CA ALA A 140 -3.34 7.63 -12.20
C ALA A 140 -2.64 8.34 -13.36
N GLU A 141 -3.25 9.40 -13.91
CA GLU A 141 -2.64 10.26 -14.92
C GLU A 141 -1.36 10.92 -14.38
N ILE A 142 -1.41 11.52 -13.18
CA ILE A 142 -0.23 12.16 -12.57
C ILE A 142 0.88 11.13 -12.35
N LEU A 143 0.57 9.93 -11.86
CA LEU A 143 1.57 8.88 -11.67
C LEU A 143 2.21 8.44 -12.98
N ASN A 144 1.42 8.30 -14.05
CA ASN A 144 1.94 7.98 -15.37
C ASN A 144 2.85 9.09 -15.92
N GLU A 145 2.48 10.35 -15.78
CA GLU A 145 3.31 11.52 -16.15
C GLU A 145 4.63 11.59 -15.40
N GLN A 146 4.64 11.09 -14.15
CA GLN A 146 5.86 11.04 -13.34
C GLN A 146 6.74 9.81 -13.64
N HIS A 147 6.26 8.86 -14.43
CA HIS A 147 6.99 7.63 -14.73
C HIS A 147 7.80 7.76 -16.02
N THR A 148 9.07 7.37 -15.96
CA THR A 148 9.93 7.21 -17.13
C THR A 148 9.93 5.75 -17.55
N SER A 149 9.80 5.48 -18.84
CA SER A 149 9.81 4.11 -19.37
C SER A 149 11.04 3.33 -18.91
N GLY A 150 10.82 2.13 -18.38
CA GLY A 150 11.87 1.23 -17.91
C GLY A 150 12.39 1.50 -16.49
N GLU A 151 11.91 2.54 -15.80
CA GLU A 151 12.28 2.77 -14.40
C GLU A 151 11.38 2.05 -13.40
N ASP A 152 11.88 1.91 -12.15
CA ASP A 152 11.06 1.42 -11.04
C ASP A 152 9.97 2.45 -10.68
N TRP A 153 8.73 1.98 -10.54
CA TRP A 153 7.57 2.78 -10.13
C TRP A 153 7.77 3.52 -8.81
N LEU A 154 8.64 3.04 -7.94
CA LEU A 154 8.98 3.75 -6.70
C LEU A 154 9.59 5.13 -6.96
N LEU A 155 10.27 5.34 -8.09
CA LEU A 155 10.80 6.65 -8.46
C LEU A 155 9.67 7.62 -8.87
N ALA A 156 8.73 7.16 -9.68
CA ALA A 156 7.51 7.92 -10.03
C ALA A 156 6.69 8.26 -8.78
N ILE A 157 6.50 7.31 -7.87
CA ILE A 157 5.85 7.51 -6.57
C ILE A 157 6.56 8.62 -5.77
N GLY A 158 7.88 8.66 -5.77
CA GLY A 158 8.63 9.72 -5.11
C GLY A 158 8.36 11.09 -5.70
N ARG A 159 8.33 11.19 -7.04
CA ARG A 159 8.03 12.43 -7.79
C ARG A 159 6.58 12.87 -7.64
N TYR A 160 5.64 11.91 -7.54
CA TYR A 160 4.24 12.19 -7.24
C TYR A 160 4.10 13.05 -5.97
N HIS A 161 4.78 12.65 -4.91
CA HIS A 161 4.76 13.40 -3.65
C HIS A 161 5.60 14.67 -3.69
N ARG A 162 6.76 14.63 -4.33
CA ARG A 162 7.67 15.77 -4.44
C ARG A 162 8.49 15.69 -5.73
N PRO A 163 8.09 16.41 -6.78
CA PRO A 163 8.83 16.42 -8.06
C PRO A 163 10.29 16.82 -7.93
N ALA A 164 10.61 17.74 -7.01
CA ALA A 164 12.00 18.16 -6.74
C ALA A 164 12.87 17.08 -6.07
N GLY A 165 12.30 15.91 -5.70
CA GLY A 165 13.04 14.81 -5.09
C GLY A 165 13.55 15.09 -3.68
N GLY A 166 14.74 14.59 -3.37
CA GLY A 166 15.40 14.75 -2.07
C GLY A 166 14.86 13.79 -0.98
N GLU A 167 15.27 14.02 0.27
CA GLU A 167 14.93 13.15 1.40
C GLU A 167 13.40 13.04 1.67
N PRO A 168 12.56 14.08 1.48
CA PRO A 168 11.11 13.90 1.62
C PRO A 168 10.54 12.90 0.62
N ALA A 169 10.95 12.94 -0.66
CA ALA A 169 10.55 11.96 -1.67
C ALA A 169 11.05 10.56 -1.32
N ALA A 170 12.29 10.44 -0.81
CA ALA A 170 12.86 9.17 -0.39
C ALA A 170 12.10 8.54 0.79
N ARG A 171 11.75 9.34 1.82
CA ARG A 171 10.91 8.87 2.94
C ARG A 171 9.53 8.40 2.47
N TYR A 172 8.92 9.17 1.57
CA TYR A 172 7.62 8.83 1.01
C TYR A 172 7.68 7.49 0.24
N ARG A 173 8.69 7.30 -0.64
CA ARG A 173 8.91 6.01 -1.34
C ARG A 173 9.01 4.84 -0.36
N ARG A 174 9.82 4.97 0.70
CA ARG A 174 9.96 3.92 1.74
C ARG A 174 8.63 3.62 2.43
N SER A 175 7.76 4.62 2.61
CA SER A 175 6.44 4.42 3.20
C SER A 175 5.51 3.69 2.25
N VAL A 176 5.42 4.11 1.00
CA VAL A 176 4.57 3.47 -0.01
C VAL A 176 5.06 2.05 -0.35
N SER A 177 6.39 1.82 -0.37
CA SER A 177 6.93 0.47 -0.63
C SER A 177 6.44 -0.59 0.36
N ARG A 178 6.20 -0.23 1.63
CA ARG A 178 5.61 -1.14 2.63
C ARG A 178 4.15 -1.49 2.28
N HIS A 179 3.38 -0.53 1.79
CA HIS A 179 2.03 -0.78 1.31
C HIS A 179 2.04 -1.64 0.05
N LEU A 180 2.95 -1.34 -0.88
CA LEU A 180 3.10 -2.10 -2.13
C LEU A 180 3.48 -3.55 -1.86
N ALA A 181 4.46 -3.80 -0.98
CA ALA A 181 4.85 -5.14 -0.56
C ALA A 181 3.67 -5.92 0.05
N ARG A 182 2.87 -5.27 0.90
CA ARG A 182 1.66 -5.87 1.48
C ARG A 182 0.64 -6.24 0.40
N VAL A 183 0.36 -5.33 -0.53
CA VAL A 183 -0.60 -5.54 -1.63
C VAL A 183 -0.14 -6.68 -2.54
N GLN A 184 1.15 -6.77 -2.81
CA GLN A 184 1.76 -7.82 -3.63
C GLN A 184 1.93 -9.17 -2.90
N GLY A 185 1.60 -9.25 -1.60
CA GLY A 185 1.81 -10.45 -0.80
C GLY A 185 3.28 -10.74 -0.51
N ALA A 186 4.18 -9.78 -0.78
CA ALA A 186 5.60 -9.94 -0.49
C ALA A 186 5.87 -9.77 1.02
N HIS A 187 6.52 -10.77 1.62
CA HIS A 187 6.99 -10.66 3.00
C HIS A 187 8.14 -9.65 3.08
N PRO A 188 8.12 -8.68 4.01
CA PRO A 188 9.25 -7.76 4.20
C PRO A 188 10.57 -8.48 4.54
N ASN A 189 10.51 -9.73 4.99
CA ASN A 189 11.69 -10.56 5.29
C ASN A 189 12.15 -11.46 4.14
N ALA A 190 11.40 -11.58 3.04
CA ALA A 190 11.79 -12.48 1.94
C ALA A 190 13.10 -12.02 1.27
N ALA A 191 13.29 -10.72 1.10
CA ALA A 191 14.52 -10.16 0.55
C ALA A 191 15.73 -10.35 1.49
N VAL A 192 15.53 -10.27 2.82
CA VAL A 192 16.57 -10.48 3.82
C VAL A 192 16.97 -11.96 3.92
N LEU A 193 15.99 -12.86 3.75
CA LEU A 193 16.25 -14.31 3.75
C LEU A 193 16.95 -14.77 2.47
N ALA A 194 16.58 -14.22 1.31
CA ALA A 194 17.27 -14.49 0.04
C ALA A 194 18.74 -14.03 0.08
N ALA A 195 19.00 -12.82 0.56
CA ALA A 195 20.37 -12.29 0.70
C ALA A 195 21.23 -13.08 1.69
N ARG A 196 20.65 -13.74 2.69
CA ARG A 196 21.38 -14.62 3.63
C ARG A 196 21.72 -15.99 3.05
N GLN A 197 20.93 -16.47 2.07
CA GLN A 197 21.20 -17.75 1.39
C GLN A 197 22.33 -17.63 0.35
N GLU A 198 22.52 -16.45 -0.25
CA GLU A 198 23.60 -16.18 -1.21
C GLU A 198 24.98 -15.94 -0.54
N THR A 199 25.03 -15.77 0.78
CA THR A 199 26.27 -15.49 1.53
C THR A 199 26.74 -16.67 2.38
N SER A 200 26.17 -17.88 2.21
CA SER A 200 26.65 -19.08 2.89
C SER A 200 27.66 -19.82 1.99
N PRO A 201 28.94 -19.93 2.39
CA PRO A 201 29.99 -20.56 1.60
C PRO A 201 29.81 -22.08 1.47
#